data_01d7c4d7414c8aa00c2587b3688faa5d
#
_entry.id   01d7c4d7414c8aa00c2587b3688faa5d
#
_cell.length_a   1.000
_cell.length_b   1.000
_cell.length_c   1.000
_cell.angle_alpha   90.00
_cell.angle_beta   90.00
_cell.angle_gamma   90.00
#
_symmetry.space_group_name_H-M   'P 1'
#
loop_
_entity.id
_entity.type
_entity.pdbx_description
1 polymer ?
#
loop_
_entity_poly.entity_id
_entity_poly.type
_entity_poly.pdbx_seq_one_letter_code
_entity_poly.pdbx_strand_id
1 'polypeptide(L)'
;MPTYILATRLSPEAMAKKFEPYEEEGLSWLDLVKQKCPDVKFLEHYTILGPWDFLDIFEAPNEEVAAKVSMITSSCGASRAESWTAIPYRRFMEIMRELG
;
A
#
# COMPACT_ATOMS: atom_id res chain seq x y z
N MET A 1 12.90 -8.32 5.03
CA MET A 1 11.53 -8.62 4.59
C MET A 1 11.36 -8.23 3.11
N PRO A 2 10.54 -8.95 2.35
CA PRO A 2 10.22 -8.52 0.98
C PRO A 2 9.60 -7.14 0.93
N THR A 3 9.81 -6.46 -0.20
CA THR A 3 9.29 -5.11 -0.45
C THR A 3 8.11 -5.20 -1.41
N TYR A 4 7.09 -4.39 -1.14
CA TYR A 4 5.88 -4.31 -1.95
C TYR A 4 5.52 -2.86 -2.23
N ILE A 5 4.76 -2.64 -3.30
CA ILE A 5 4.18 -1.35 -3.61
C ILE A 5 2.66 -1.51 -3.54
N LEU A 6 2.02 -0.72 -2.66
CA LEU A 6 0.57 -0.63 -2.58
C LEU A 6 0.12 0.49 -3.50
N ALA A 7 -0.65 0.12 -4.53
CA ALA A 7 -1.26 1.08 -5.45
C ALA A 7 -2.74 1.22 -5.09
N THR A 8 -3.16 2.44 -4.78
CA THR A 8 -4.50 2.72 -4.28
C THR A 8 -5.22 3.73 -5.16
N ARG A 9 -6.46 3.40 -5.53
CA ARG A 9 -7.43 4.32 -6.13
C ARG A 9 -8.58 4.50 -5.15
N LEU A 10 -8.92 5.75 -4.83
CA LEU A 10 -10.06 6.04 -3.97
C LEU A 10 -11.36 5.95 -4.78
N SER A 11 -12.45 5.58 -4.11
CA SER A 11 -13.78 5.71 -4.69
C SER A 11 -14.14 7.20 -4.83
N PRO A 12 -15.04 7.58 -5.74
CA PRO A 12 -15.49 8.97 -5.83
C PRO A 12 -16.03 9.50 -4.49
N GLU A 13 -16.74 8.67 -3.74
CA GLU A 13 -17.27 9.02 -2.42
C GLU A 13 -16.15 9.28 -1.40
N ALA A 14 -15.14 8.42 -1.36
CA ALA A 14 -14.00 8.58 -0.46
C ALA A 14 -13.18 9.81 -0.83
N MET A 15 -13.00 10.08 -2.14
CA MET A 15 -12.30 11.26 -2.61
C MET A 15 -13.04 12.54 -2.21
N ALA A 16 -14.37 12.56 -2.36
CA ALA A 16 -15.19 13.72 -1.96
C ALA A 16 -15.04 14.02 -0.47
N LYS A 17 -15.00 13.01 0.38
CA LYS A 17 -14.82 13.17 1.83
C LYS A 17 -13.48 13.80 2.21
N LYS A 18 -12.45 13.70 1.37
CA LYS A 18 -11.15 14.33 1.61
C LYS A 18 -11.23 15.86 1.59
N PHE A 19 -12.27 16.42 0.98
CA PHE A 19 -12.50 17.87 0.91
C PHE A 19 -13.39 18.38 2.04
N GLU A 20 -13.99 17.49 2.84
CA GLU A 20 -14.82 17.86 3.99
C GLU A 20 -13.91 18.19 5.19
N PRO A 21 -14.40 19.04 6.14
CA PRO A 21 -13.68 19.24 7.38
C PRO A 21 -13.43 17.91 8.07
N TYR A 22 -12.20 17.72 8.53
CA TYR A 22 -11.78 16.48 9.16
C TYR A 22 -12.56 16.22 10.45
N GLU A 23 -13.29 15.13 10.49
CA GLU A 23 -13.91 14.60 11.69
C GLU A 23 -13.27 13.25 12.00
N GLU A 24 -12.65 13.14 13.17
CA GLU A 24 -12.09 11.87 13.63
C GLU A 24 -13.21 10.91 14.02
N GLU A 25 -13.61 10.03 13.11
CA GLU A 25 -14.50 8.92 13.40
C GLU A 25 -13.80 7.60 13.16
N GLY A 26 -13.41 6.92 14.24
CA GLY A 26 -12.83 5.59 14.19
C GLY A 26 -11.32 5.54 13.88
N LEU A 27 -10.85 4.34 13.56
CA LEU A 27 -9.45 4.11 13.25
C LEU A 27 -9.12 4.60 11.84
N SER A 28 -8.00 5.32 11.69
CA SER A 28 -7.47 5.65 10.38
C SER A 28 -7.02 4.37 9.68
N TRP A 29 -6.87 4.44 8.34
CA TRP A 29 -6.35 3.34 7.55
C TRP A 29 -4.99 2.83 8.09
N LEU A 30 -4.08 3.75 8.39
CA LEU A 30 -2.76 3.39 8.90
C LEU A 30 -2.83 2.67 10.25
N ASP A 31 -3.67 3.16 11.15
CA ASP A 31 -3.87 2.54 12.46
C ASP A 31 -4.45 1.14 12.31
N LEU A 32 -5.39 0.94 11.40
CA LEU A 32 -6.00 -0.35 11.15
C LEU A 32 -4.98 -1.34 10.60
N VAL A 33 -4.13 -0.91 9.66
CA VAL A 33 -3.06 -1.77 9.13
C VAL A 33 -2.09 -2.15 10.25
N LYS A 34 -1.69 -1.19 11.08
CA LYS A 34 -0.79 -1.46 12.20
C LYS A 34 -1.39 -2.45 13.21
N GLN A 35 -2.69 -2.35 13.45
CA GLN A 35 -3.38 -3.24 14.37
C GLN A 35 -3.50 -4.67 13.81
N LYS A 36 -3.85 -4.80 12.54
CA LYS A 36 -4.12 -6.10 11.90
C LYS A 36 -2.87 -6.76 11.35
N CYS A 37 -1.89 -5.97 10.94
CA CYS A 37 -0.64 -6.43 10.33
C CYS A 37 0.55 -5.74 11.02
N PRO A 38 0.84 -6.11 12.29
CA PRO A 38 1.87 -5.39 13.07
C PRO A 38 3.28 -5.50 12.51
N ASP A 39 3.56 -6.50 11.67
CA ASP A 39 4.88 -6.69 11.08
C ASP A 39 5.12 -5.85 9.82
N VAL A 40 4.07 -5.20 9.31
CA VAL A 40 4.18 -4.34 8.13
C VAL A 40 4.90 -3.05 8.50
N LYS A 41 5.86 -2.66 7.65
CA LYS A 41 6.61 -1.42 7.81
C LYS A 41 6.45 -0.57 6.56
N PHE A 42 5.81 0.59 6.69
CA PHE A 42 5.72 1.56 5.60
C PHE A 42 7.00 2.38 5.52
N LEU A 43 7.59 2.44 4.32
CA LEU A 43 8.83 3.15 4.04
C LEU A 43 8.57 4.52 3.40
N GLU A 44 7.65 4.57 2.43
CA GLU A 44 7.36 5.76 1.65
C GLU A 44 5.87 5.82 1.33
N HIS A 45 5.35 7.03 1.23
CA HIS A 45 3.96 7.29 0.87
C HIS A 45 3.91 8.47 -0.12
N TYR A 46 3.35 8.24 -1.30
CA TYR A 46 3.26 9.25 -2.35
C TYR A 46 1.82 9.44 -2.81
N THR A 47 1.44 10.70 -3.04
CA THR A 47 0.26 11.03 -3.83
C THR A 47 0.68 11.09 -5.29
N ILE A 48 -0.10 10.47 -6.16
CA ILE A 48 0.24 10.29 -7.58
C ILE A 48 -0.75 11.06 -8.45
N LEU A 49 -0.24 11.75 -9.44
CA LEU A 49 -1.04 12.34 -10.50
C LEU A 49 -1.00 11.38 -11.70
N GLY A 50 -2.04 10.59 -11.85
CA GLY A 50 -2.08 9.56 -12.89
C GLY A 50 -3.19 8.55 -12.62
N PRO A 51 -3.00 7.30 -13.05
CA PRO A 51 -4.04 6.28 -12.94
C PRO A 51 -4.31 5.81 -11.51
N TRP A 52 -3.39 6.11 -10.57
CA TRP A 52 -3.51 5.78 -9.15
C TRP A 52 -3.49 7.06 -8.33
N ASP A 53 -4.14 7.04 -7.17
CA ASP A 53 -4.16 8.20 -6.27
C ASP A 53 -3.00 8.17 -5.29
N PHE A 54 -2.63 6.98 -4.81
CA PHE A 54 -1.52 6.82 -3.87
C PHE A 54 -0.65 5.63 -4.23
N LEU A 55 0.66 5.76 -3.96
CA LEU A 55 1.61 4.64 -3.94
C LEU A 55 2.31 4.63 -2.59
N ASP A 56 2.29 3.47 -1.94
CA ASP A 56 3.00 3.24 -0.69
C ASP A 56 4.03 2.16 -0.89
N ILE A 57 5.26 2.42 -0.45
CA ILE A 57 6.30 1.41 -0.44
C ILE A 57 6.35 0.83 0.96
N PHE A 58 6.20 -0.48 1.08
CA PHE A 58 6.18 -1.15 2.39
C PHE A 58 6.90 -2.48 2.37
N GLU A 59 7.31 -2.92 3.56
CA GLU A 59 7.84 -4.25 3.79
C GLU A 59 6.82 -5.10 4.54
N ALA A 60 6.73 -6.37 4.18
CA ALA A 60 5.87 -7.34 4.84
C ALA A 60 6.59 -8.69 4.85
N PRO A 61 6.28 -9.57 5.83
CA PRO A 61 6.94 -10.89 5.94
C PRO A 61 6.73 -11.78 4.73
N ASN A 62 5.56 -11.70 4.10
CA ASN A 62 5.19 -12.55 2.97
C ASN A 62 4.06 -11.92 2.16
N GLU A 63 3.72 -12.56 1.04
CA GLU A 63 2.68 -12.10 0.12
C GLU A 63 1.27 -12.14 0.73
N GLU A 64 1.00 -13.04 1.66
CA GLU A 64 -0.31 -13.10 2.31
C GLU A 64 -0.56 -11.87 3.18
N VAL A 65 0.46 -11.40 3.90
CA VAL A 65 0.36 -10.17 4.68
C VAL A 65 0.21 -8.97 3.73
N ALA A 66 0.94 -8.94 2.62
CA ALA A 66 0.78 -7.91 1.60
C ALA A 66 -0.64 -7.88 1.04
N ALA A 67 -1.24 -9.05 0.79
CA ALA A 67 -2.64 -9.16 0.37
C ALA A 67 -3.60 -8.60 1.42
N LYS A 68 -3.35 -8.86 2.70
CA LYS A 68 -4.15 -8.29 3.80
C LYS A 68 -4.12 -6.77 3.79
N VAL A 69 -2.97 -6.17 3.51
CA VAL A 69 -2.85 -4.71 3.39
C VAL A 69 -3.77 -4.18 2.29
N SER A 70 -3.79 -4.83 1.12
CA SER A 70 -4.69 -4.47 0.02
C SER A 70 -6.16 -4.61 0.42
N MET A 71 -6.51 -5.69 1.10
CA MET A 71 -7.90 -5.95 1.55
C MET A 71 -8.37 -4.90 2.56
N ILE A 72 -7.51 -4.56 3.52
CA ILE A 72 -7.81 -3.50 4.50
C ILE A 72 -8.02 -2.17 3.78
N THR A 73 -7.14 -1.85 2.82
CA THR A 73 -7.22 -0.62 2.04
C THR A 73 -8.54 -0.52 1.28
N SER A 74 -8.98 -1.64 0.67
CA SER A 74 -10.26 -1.70 -0.01
C SER A 74 -11.44 -1.46 0.95
N SER A 75 -11.35 -1.97 2.18
CA SER A 75 -12.38 -1.76 3.19
C SER A 75 -12.45 -0.31 3.69
N CYS A 76 -11.39 0.46 3.49
CA CYS A 76 -11.28 1.87 3.93
C CYS A 76 -11.65 2.87 2.82
N GLY A 77 -12.34 2.46 1.78
CA GLY A 77 -12.87 3.35 0.75
C GLY A 77 -12.09 3.37 -0.58
N ALA A 78 -11.14 2.47 -0.75
CA ALA A 78 -10.47 2.33 -2.04
C ALA A 78 -11.40 1.63 -3.03
N SER A 79 -11.52 2.15 -4.25
CA SER A 79 -12.20 1.46 -5.35
C SER A 79 -11.32 0.34 -5.90
N ARG A 80 -10.00 0.49 -5.75
CA ARG A 80 -9.02 -0.50 -6.17
C ARG A 80 -7.78 -0.37 -5.31
N ALA A 81 -7.27 -1.51 -4.83
CA ALA A 81 -6.02 -1.58 -4.06
C ALA A 81 -5.27 -2.83 -4.48
N GLU A 82 -4.02 -2.67 -4.89
CA GLU A 82 -3.17 -3.76 -5.34
C GLU A 82 -1.84 -3.69 -4.60
N SER A 83 -1.34 -4.84 -4.18
CA SER A 83 0.01 -4.95 -3.63
C SER A 83 0.90 -5.64 -4.66
N TRP A 84 1.90 -4.92 -5.16
CA TRP A 84 2.83 -5.42 -6.16
C TRP A 84 4.13 -5.84 -5.50
N THR A 85 4.67 -6.99 -5.88
CA THR A 85 6.01 -7.39 -5.45
C THR A 85 7.03 -6.46 -6.10
N ALA A 86 7.90 -5.87 -5.28
CA ALA A 86 8.97 -4.98 -5.75
C ALA A 86 10.32 -5.62 -5.44
N ILE A 87 11.15 -5.80 -6.46
CA ILE A 87 12.50 -6.31 -6.31
C ILE A 87 13.45 -5.12 -6.37
N PRO A 88 14.24 -4.87 -5.30
CA PRO A 88 15.25 -3.80 -5.35
C PRO A 88 16.18 -3.98 -6.55
N TYR A 89 16.52 -2.87 -7.22
CA TYR A 89 17.33 -2.91 -8.44
C TYR A 89 18.65 -3.65 -8.23
N ARG A 90 19.28 -3.46 -7.08
CA ARG A 90 20.53 -4.20 -6.75
C ARG A 90 20.31 -5.71 -6.82
N ARG A 91 19.21 -6.20 -6.23
CA ARG A 91 18.90 -7.64 -6.25
C ARG A 91 18.57 -8.12 -7.66
N PHE A 92 17.88 -7.30 -8.44
CA PHE A 92 17.60 -7.58 -9.86
C PHE A 92 18.91 -7.78 -10.64
N MET A 93 19.91 -6.94 -10.42
CA MET A 93 21.21 -7.06 -11.07
C MET A 93 21.94 -8.35 -10.67
N GLU A 94 21.83 -8.75 -9.40
CA GLU A 94 22.40 -10.02 -8.92
C GLU A 94 21.72 -11.21 -9.59
N ILE A 95 20.40 -11.19 -9.71
CA ILE A 95 19.64 -12.23 -10.40
C ILE A 95 20.08 -12.33 -11.86
N MET A 96 20.25 -11.21 -12.53
CA MET A 96 20.72 -11.20 -13.92
C MET A 96 22.10 -11.85 -14.06
N ARG A 97 23.01 -11.59 -13.12
CA ARG A 97 24.36 -12.20 -13.11
C ARG A 97 24.28 -13.70 -12.88
N GLU A 98 23.35 -14.16 -12.04
CA GLU A 98 23.12 -15.59 -11.78
C GLU A 98 22.64 -16.32 -13.05
N LEU A 99 21.93 -15.62 -13.93
CA LEU A 99 21.42 -16.18 -15.19
C LEU A 99 22.43 -16.16 -16.33
N GLY A 100 23.39 -15.26 -16.27
CA GLY A 100 24.47 -15.14 -17.25
C GLY A 100 25.68 -15.92 -16.85
#